data_35e8e895190ba8f6afb2b41572c3e2e9
#
_entry.id   35e8e895190ba8f6afb2b41572c3e2e9
#
_cell.length_a   1.000
_cell.length_b   1.000
_cell.length_c   1.000
_cell.angle_alpha   90.00
_cell.angle_beta   90.00
_cell.angle_gamma   90.00
#
_symmetry.space_group_name_H-M   'P 1'
#
loop_
_entity.id
_entity.type
_entity.pdbx_description
1 polymer ?
#
loop_
_entity_poly.entity_id
_entity_poly.type
_entity_poly.pdbx_seq_one_letter_code
_entity_poly.pdbx_strand_id
1 'polypeptide(L)' 'MEVSMTLSEYLKTMDKEGLEAFAKRCGTSVGQLKQVAYGNRRASAGLAVCLDRETEGAILCEALRPDIDWAYLRQAKE' A
#
# COMPACT_ATOMS: atom_id res chain seq x y z
N MET A 1 -3.06 8.67 -20.08
CA MET A 1 -1.97 8.98 -19.17
C MET A 1 -2.16 8.35 -17.82
N GLU A 2 -1.17 7.67 -17.45
CA GLU A 2 -1.25 6.95 -16.21
C GLU A 2 -0.80 7.81 -15.08
N VAL A 3 -1.54 7.85 -14.06
CA VAL A 3 -1.19 8.63 -12.89
C VAL A 3 -1.16 7.71 -11.69
N SER A 4 0.01 7.47 -11.15
CA SER A 4 0.08 6.71 -9.93
C SER A 4 0.79 7.55 -8.90
N MET A 5 0.31 7.50 -7.69
CA MET A 5 0.91 8.19 -6.57
C MET A 5 1.87 7.27 -5.87
N THR A 6 2.92 7.84 -5.31
CA THR A 6 3.73 7.08 -4.40
C THR A 6 3.00 7.01 -3.06
N LEU A 7 3.34 6.02 -2.26
CA LEU A 7 2.74 5.91 -0.95
C LEU A 7 3.02 7.16 -0.11
N SER A 8 4.24 7.69 -0.24
CA SER A 8 4.60 8.90 0.49
C SER A 8 3.66 10.06 0.14
N GLU A 9 3.39 10.22 -1.16
CA GLU A 9 2.49 11.28 -1.60
C GLU A 9 1.08 11.08 -1.07
N TYR A 10 0.62 9.83 -1.09
CA TYR A 10 -0.72 9.53 -0.62
C TYR A 10 -0.87 9.83 0.87
N LEU A 11 0.14 9.45 1.65
CA LEU A 11 0.09 9.69 3.10
C LEU A 11 0.06 11.17 3.43
N LYS A 12 0.67 12.00 2.60
CA LYS A 12 0.68 13.44 2.83
C LYS A 12 -0.67 14.09 2.64
N THR A 13 -1.61 13.39 1.99
CA THR A 13 -2.96 13.94 1.80
C THR A 13 -3.85 13.76 3.00
N MET A 14 -3.38 13.05 4.02
CA MET A 14 -4.17 12.75 5.20
C MET A 14 -3.65 13.47 6.41
N ASP A 15 -4.58 13.83 7.32
CA ASP A 15 -4.17 14.36 8.60
C ASP A 15 -3.81 13.20 9.53
N LYS A 16 -3.44 13.54 10.75
CA LYS A 16 -2.97 12.54 11.69
C LYS A 16 -4.03 11.49 11.99
N GLU A 17 -5.26 11.94 12.20
CA GLU A 17 -6.33 11.00 12.50
C GLU A 17 -6.63 10.08 11.33
N GLY A 18 -6.60 10.62 10.13
CA GLY A 18 -6.80 9.83 8.93
C GLY A 18 -5.72 8.78 8.75
N LEU A 19 -4.47 9.18 9.03
CA LEU A 19 -3.36 8.25 8.94
C LEU A 19 -3.51 7.11 9.93
N GLU A 20 -3.90 7.42 11.15
CA GLU A 20 -4.07 6.39 12.16
C GLU A 20 -5.18 5.43 11.82
N ALA A 21 -6.30 5.96 11.33
CA ALA A 21 -7.42 5.11 10.93
C ALA A 21 -7.04 4.23 9.75
N PHE A 22 -6.33 4.81 8.78
CA PHE A 22 -5.89 4.08 7.61
C PHE A 22 -4.95 2.95 7.99
N ALA A 23 -3.97 3.24 8.86
CA ALA A 23 -3.03 2.23 9.32
C ALA A 23 -3.76 1.10 10.04
N LYS A 24 -4.73 1.46 10.87
CA LYS A 24 -5.49 0.47 11.61
C LYS A 24 -6.26 -0.45 10.67
N ARG A 25 -6.87 0.11 9.63
CA ARG A 25 -7.58 -0.70 8.65
C ARG A 25 -6.65 -1.65 7.92
N CYS A 26 -5.40 -1.28 7.77
CA CYS A 26 -4.42 -2.12 7.11
C CYS A 26 -3.67 -3.03 8.07
N GLY A 27 -4.05 -3.00 9.35
CA GLY A 27 -3.43 -3.88 10.33
C GLY A 27 -1.99 -3.52 10.64
N THR A 28 -1.66 -2.24 10.55
CA THR A 28 -0.30 -1.79 10.77
C THR A 28 -0.32 -0.48 11.57
N SER A 29 0.81 0.19 11.67
CA SER A 29 0.90 1.45 12.38
C SER A 29 1.36 2.55 11.44
N VAL A 30 1.12 3.80 11.84
CA VAL A 30 1.56 4.93 11.04
C VAL A 30 3.08 4.90 10.85
N GLY A 31 3.80 4.54 11.91
CA GLY A 31 5.26 4.46 11.81
C GLY A 31 5.71 3.45 10.77
N GLN A 32 5.06 2.29 10.74
CA GLN A 32 5.38 1.28 9.75
C GLN A 32 5.05 1.75 8.35
N LEU A 33 3.90 2.40 8.18
CA LEU A 33 3.54 2.93 6.87
C LEU A 33 4.57 3.91 6.37
N LYS A 34 5.06 4.77 7.26
CA LYS A 34 6.06 5.75 6.87
C LYS A 34 7.37 5.09 6.49
N GLN A 35 7.75 4.03 7.20
CA GLN A 35 8.97 3.31 6.85
C GLN A 35 8.86 2.70 5.46
N VAL A 36 7.71 2.14 5.14
CA VAL A 36 7.47 1.59 3.81
C VAL A 36 7.49 2.70 2.78
N ALA A 37 6.85 3.83 3.08
CA ALA A 37 6.78 4.95 2.15
C ALA A 37 8.15 5.52 1.84
N TYR A 38 9.04 5.52 2.83
CA TYR A 38 10.37 6.08 2.65
C TYR A 38 11.36 5.07 2.08
N GLY A 39 10.93 3.83 1.86
CA GLY A 39 11.79 2.83 1.27
C GLY A 39 12.68 2.11 2.26
N ASN A 40 12.49 2.35 3.56
CA ASN A 40 13.29 1.71 4.58
C ASN A 40 12.82 0.31 4.91
N ARG A 41 11.60 -0.01 4.54
CA ARG A 41 11.01 -1.31 4.75
C ARG A 41 10.21 -1.71 3.56
N ARG A 42 10.17 -3.03 3.31
CA ARG A 42 9.34 -3.56 2.24
C ARG A 42 8.00 -3.97 2.80
N ALA A 43 6.93 -3.62 2.11
CA ALA A 43 5.59 -4.03 2.54
C ALA A 43 5.45 -5.54 2.36
N SER A 44 4.74 -6.18 3.29
CA SER A 44 4.39 -7.58 3.09
C SER A 44 3.35 -7.69 1.98
N ALA A 45 3.18 -8.90 1.45
CA ALA A 45 2.17 -9.10 0.41
C ALA A 45 0.79 -8.69 0.90
N GLY A 46 0.46 -9.06 2.13
CA GLY A 46 -0.83 -8.69 2.70
C GLY A 46 -1.01 -7.20 2.84
N LEU A 47 0.04 -6.51 3.29
CA LEU A 47 -0.03 -5.06 3.40
C LEU A 47 -0.16 -4.41 2.04
N ALA A 48 0.58 -4.92 1.04
CA ALA A 48 0.51 -4.35 -0.29
C ALA A 48 -0.90 -4.47 -0.86
N VAL A 49 -1.54 -5.62 -0.68
CA VAL A 49 -2.90 -5.83 -1.14
C VAL A 49 -3.86 -4.89 -0.42
N CYS A 50 -3.67 -4.74 0.88
CA CYS A 50 -4.54 -3.88 1.67
C CYS A 50 -4.41 -2.43 1.24
N LEU A 51 -3.19 -1.98 0.99
CA LEU A 51 -2.96 -0.60 0.55
C LEU A 51 -3.61 -0.36 -0.82
N ASP A 52 -3.49 -1.33 -1.72
CA ASP A 52 -4.12 -1.22 -3.03
C ASP A 52 -5.63 -1.08 -2.86
N ARG A 53 -6.22 -1.96 -2.06
CA ARG A 53 -7.66 -1.96 -1.88
C ARG A 53 -8.17 -0.71 -1.17
N GLU A 54 -7.49 -0.29 -0.11
CA GLU A 54 -7.95 0.86 0.67
C GLU A 54 -7.77 2.17 -0.09
N THR A 55 -6.84 2.23 -1.02
CA THR A 55 -6.63 3.42 -1.82
C THR A 55 -7.36 3.35 -3.16
N GLU A 56 -8.12 2.27 -3.36
CA GLU A 56 -8.88 2.07 -4.60
C GLU A 56 -7.99 2.16 -5.83
N GLY A 57 -6.83 1.56 -5.72
CA GLY A 57 -5.92 1.47 -6.85
C GLY A 57 -4.97 2.64 -7.02
N ALA A 58 -5.05 3.65 -6.15
CA ALA A 58 -4.09 4.75 -6.24
C ALA A 58 -2.68 4.27 -5.94
N ILE A 59 -2.56 3.32 -5.03
CA ILE A 59 -1.29 2.69 -4.69
C ILE A 59 -1.41 1.23 -5.10
N LEU A 60 -0.74 0.84 -6.17
CA LEU A 60 -0.89 -0.52 -6.68
C LEU A 60 0.00 -1.49 -5.92
N CYS A 61 -0.53 -2.66 -5.63
CA CYS A 61 0.27 -3.68 -4.95
C CYS A 61 1.46 -4.10 -5.81
N GLU A 62 1.29 -4.08 -7.13
CA GLU A 62 2.41 -4.41 -8.01
C GLU A 62 3.54 -3.40 -7.89
N ALA A 63 3.22 -2.15 -7.64
CA ALA A 63 4.25 -1.13 -7.47
C ALA A 63 4.98 -1.29 -6.15
N LEU A 64 4.29 -1.76 -5.11
CA LEU A 64 4.90 -1.96 -3.81
C LEU A 64 5.74 -3.23 -3.77
N ARG A 65 5.29 -4.27 -4.43
CA ARG A 65 5.98 -5.56 -4.43
C ARG A 65 6.06 -6.10 -5.85
N PRO A 66 6.91 -5.53 -6.70
CA PRO A 66 7.02 -6.02 -8.07
C PRO A 66 7.66 -7.40 -8.19
N ASP A 67 8.25 -7.88 -7.09
CA ASP A 67 8.86 -9.20 -7.07
C ASP A 67 7.84 -10.33 -6.93
N ILE A 68 6.57 -10.01 -6.69
CA ILE A 68 5.53 -11.02 -6.53
C ILE A 68 4.78 -11.18 -7.84
N ASP A 69 4.52 -12.43 -8.20
CA ASP A 69 3.76 -12.72 -9.42
C ASP A 69 2.27 -12.56 -9.12
N TRP A 70 1.82 -11.34 -9.15
CA TRP A 70 0.44 -11.01 -8.82
C TRP A 70 -0.54 -11.62 -9.81
N ALA A 71 -0.14 -11.67 -11.08
CA ALA A 71 -1.02 -12.23 -12.11
C ALA A 71 -1.30 -13.71 -11.83
N TYR A 72 -0.26 -14.44 -11.43
CA TYR A 72 -0.42 -15.84 -11.11
C TYR A 72 -1.33 -16.02 -9.90
N LEU A 73 -1.13 -15.17 -8.88
CA LEU A 73 -1.95 -15.27 -7.68
C LEU A 73 -3.42 -14.99 -7.98
N ARG A 74 -3.68 -14.03 -8.86
CA ARG A 74 -5.06 -13.75 -9.24
C ARG A 74 -5.70 -14.92 -9.95
N GLN A 75 -4.96 -15.60 -10.81
CA GLN A 75 -5.46 -16.78 -11.49
C GLN A 75 -5.68 -17.92 -10.50
N ALA A 76 -4.79 -18.06 -9.55
CA ALA A 76 -4.88 -19.15 -8.59
C ALA A 76 -6.11 -19.05 -7.72
N LYS A 77 -6.69 -17.88 -7.63
CA LYS A 77 -7.88 -17.70 -6.81
C LYS A 77 -9.14 -18.25 -7.48
N GLU A 78 -9.07 -18.56 -8.72
CA GLU A 78 -10.22 -19.11 -9.45
C GLU A 78 -10.63 -20.50 -8.99
#